data_0ffff25f1b8f6f0527d7013b4c89b5c0
#
_entry.id   0ffff25f1b8f6f0527d7013b4c89b5c0
#
_cell.length_a   1.000
_cell.length_b   1.000
_cell.length_c   1.000
_cell.angle_alpha   90.00
_cell.angle_beta   90.00
_cell.angle_gamma   90.00
#
_symmetry.space_group_name_H-M   'P 1'
#
loop_
_entity.id
_entity.type
_entity.pdbx_description
1 polymer ?
#
loop_
_entity_poly.entity_id
_entity_poly.type
_entity_poly.pdbx_seq_one_letter_code
_entity_poly.pdbx_strand_id
1 'polypeptide(L)'
;MRSANLLNDFAFKYVFGEDCKEANDALKSLLTVFLERKVHHVVVKNSEMVKDFSKMKNPRLDLLVEFDDRTMVDLEMQLRQTQDHLPIRFSYYLARLHGSQELEGKYYGELKETIVLVFFNVNLIDNHRMCNTFTLKNEDGLSFVKETEDRMKIRTVEMAKLDVNKPLEEMNEQEKKIYYFLNCHKGMDDSKIKVMIESDGVIQMLEKRVETISDDGWKKIIEDFQKLHENEERMERQLELEEAQKAKEEARKVLQEANKLKQEANKQVEEAEKKFEDANRRVADANKQVEEANKQTELETKRADVAEKQIQDMILRLSSTMDVKAMAILLNMSVDEIKKYI
;
A
#
# COMPACT_ATOMS: atom_id res chain seq x y z
N MET A 1 -9.62 -33.46 30.87
CA MET A 1 -9.45 -32.06 30.31
C MET A 1 -9.25 -32.19 28.84
N ARG A 2 -10.06 -31.57 28.02
CA ARG A 2 -9.89 -31.61 26.55
C ARG A 2 -8.63 -30.87 26.15
N SER A 3 -7.95 -31.34 25.11
CA SER A 3 -6.65 -30.81 24.74
C SER A 3 -6.73 -29.57 23.84
N ALA A 4 -7.92 -29.27 23.26
CA ALA A 4 -8.13 -28.13 22.36
C ALA A 4 -9.56 -27.57 22.47
N ASN A 5 -9.75 -26.37 21.96
CA ASN A 5 -11.03 -25.68 21.83
C ASN A 5 -11.53 -25.71 20.37
N LEU A 6 -12.73 -25.17 20.12
CA LEU A 6 -13.33 -25.10 18.77
C LEU A 6 -12.71 -24.03 17.87
N LEU A 7 -11.70 -23.33 18.33
CA LEU A 7 -10.92 -22.43 17.47
C LEU A 7 -9.97 -23.18 16.55
N ASN A 8 -9.71 -24.46 16.83
CA ASN A 8 -8.92 -25.31 15.95
C ASN A 8 -9.71 -25.65 14.69
N ASP A 9 -9.18 -25.34 13.50
CA ASP A 9 -9.81 -25.54 12.19
C ASP A 9 -10.30 -26.98 11.99
N PHE A 10 -9.51 -27.97 12.43
CA PHE A 10 -9.85 -29.37 12.28
C PHE A 10 -11.00 -29.76 13.22
N ALA A 11 -10.97 -29.25 14.47
CA ALA A 11 -12.07 -29.45 15.41
C ALA A 11 -13.35 -28.77 14.92
N PHE A 12 -13.22 -27.55 14.39
CA PHE A 12 -14.33 -26.81 13.80
C PHE A 12 -14.94 -27.56 12.61
N LYS A 13 -14.12 -28.00 11.66
CA LYS A 13 -14.57 -28.81 10.50
C LYS A 13 -15.18 -30.13 10.91
N TYR A 14 -14.63 -30.79 11.92
CA TYR A 14 -15.23 -32.04 12.46
C TYR A 14 -16.59 -31.79 13.02
N VAL A 15 -16.73 -30.77 13.86
CA VAL A 15 -18.00 -30.49 14.58
C VAL A 15 -19.10 -30.02 13.63
N PHE A 16 -18.76 -29.19 12.63
CA PHE A 16 -19.74 -28.51 11.77
C PHE A 16 -19.79 -29.06 10.33
N GLY A 17 -18.74 -29.69 9.87
CA GLY A 17 -18.59 -30.09 8.45
C GLY A 17 -18.94 -31.53 8.13
N GLU A 18 -19.22 -32.36 9.14
CA GLU A 18 -19.57 -33.76 8.93
C GLU A 18 -21.05 -33.90 8.44
N ASP A 19 -21.29 -34.77 7.47
CA ASP A 19 -22.65 -35.02 6.97
C ASP A 19 -23.44 -35.92 7.91
N CYS A 20 -23.84 -35.35 9.05
CA CYS A 20 -24.72 -35.98 10.01
C CYS A 20 -25.74 -34.99 10.58
N LYS A 21 -26.85 -35.51 11.12
CA LYS A 21 -27.95 -34.69 11.65
C LYS A 21 -27.46 -33.71 12.72
N GLU A 22 -26.65 -34.20 13.64
CA GLU A 22 -26.16 -33.44 14.79
C GLU A 22 -25.25 -32.27 14.33
N ALA A 23 -24.39 -32.50 13.35
CA ALA A 23 -23.54 -31.45 12.78
C ALA A 23 -24.37 -30.41 12.03
N ASN A 24 -25.34 -30.86 11.23
CA ASN A 24 -26.24 -29.98 10.49
C ASN A 24 -27.11 -29.13 11.42
N ASP A 25 -27.60 -29.69 12.51
CA ASP A 25 -28.40 -28.96 13.51
C ASP A 25 -27.53 -27.95 14.28
N ALA A 26 -26.30 -28.32 14.63
CA ALA A 26 -25.34 -27.42 15.28
C ALA A 26 -24.97 -26.26 14.35
N LEU A 27 -24.66 -26.55 13.07
CA LEU A 27 -24.31 -25.56 12.04
C LEU A 27 -25.48 -24.61 11.77
N LYS A 28 -26.70 -25.14 11.62
CA LYS A 28 -27.92 -24.35 11.43
C LYS A 28 -28.13 -23.35 12.56
N SER A 29 -27.91 -23.80 13.78
CA SER A 29 -28.05 -22.97 14.95
C SER A 29 -26.99 -21.89 15.06
N LEU A 30 -25.72 -22.22 14.73
CA LEU A 30 -24.63 -21.26 14.64
C LEU A 30 -24.98 -20.17 13.65
N LEU A 31 -25.35 -20.55 12.43
CA LEU A 31 -25.68 -19.62 11.36
C LEU A 31 -26.90 -18.75 11.69
N THR A 32 -27.93 -19.31 12.37
CA THR A 32 -29.10 -18.55 12.85
C THR A 32 -28.65 -17.40 13.77
N VAL A 33 -27.77 -17.67 14.73
CA VAL A 33 -27.28 -16.68 15.70
C VAL A 33 -26.42 -15.61 15.04
N PHE A 34 -25.45 -15.99 14.20
CA PHE A 34 -24.49 -15.04 13.65
C PHE A 34 -24.98 -14.31 12.40
N LEU A 35 -25.94 -14.86 11.66
CA LEU A 35 -26.58 -14.17 10.54
C LEU A 35 -27.85 -13.41 10.96
N GLU A 36 -28.25 -13.53 12.24
CA GLU A 36 -29.43 -12.86 12.82
C GLU A 36 -30.73 -13.13 12.03
N ARG A 37 -30.81 -14.33 11.44
CA ARG A 37 -31.97 -14.76 10.66
C ARG A 37 -32.23 -16.25 10.88
N LYS A 38 -33.50 -16.66 10.76
CA LYS A 38 -33.88 -18.06 10.88
C LYS A 38 -33.35 -18.89 9.71
N VAL A 39 -32.56 -19.90 10.00
CA VAL A 39 -32.03 -20.87 9.02
C VAL A 39 -32.78 -22.20 9.24
N HIS A 40 -33.45 -22.69 8.20
CA HIS A 40 -34.29 -23.88 8.30
C HIS A 40 -33.54 -25.15 7.91
N HIS A 41 -32.77 -25.10 6.85
CA HIS A 41 -32.02 -26.23 6.33
C HIS A 41 -30.66 -25.79 5.85
N VAL A 42 -29.65 -26.65 6.00
CA VAL A 42 -28.26 -26.42 5.55
C VAL A 42 -27.72 -27.68 4.89
N VAL A 43 -26.92 -27.50 3.87
CA VAL A 43 -26.19 -28.57 3.19
C VAL A 43 -24.74 -28.13 3.09
N VAL A 44 -23.82 -28.91 3.65
CA VAL A 44 -22.39 -28.68 3.48
C VAL A 44 -22.00 -29.12 2.05
N LYS A 45 -21.38 -28.23 1.32
CA LYS A 45 -20.90 -28.46 -0.07
C LYS A 45 -19.39 -28.71 -0.08
N ASN A 46 -18.89 -29.17 -1.23
CA ASN A 46 -17.45 -29.26 -1.43
C ASN A 46 -16.83 -27.85 -1.34
N SER A 47 -15.86 -27.70 -0.45
CA SER A 47 -15.16 -26.43 -0.20
C SER A 47 -14.13 -26.06 -1.27
N GLU A 48 -13.83 -26.95 -2.23
CA GLU A 48 -12.91 -26.67 -3.33
C GLU A 48 -13.67 -26.09 -4.52
N MET A 49 -13.40 -24.83 -4.85
CA MET A 49 -13.95 -24.18 -6.04
C MET A 49 -13.25 -24.68 -7.32
N VAL A 50 -14.00 -24.85 -8.38
CA VAL A 50 -13.46 -25.25 -9.68
C VAL A 50 -12.57 -24.13 -10.24
N LYS A 51 -11.40 -24.50 -10.77
CA LYS A 51 -10.52 -23.56 -11.49
C LYS A 51 -11.06 -23.31 -12.89
N ASP A 52 -11.54 -22.11 -13.14
CA ASP A 52 -11.96 -21.71 -14.48
C ASP A 52 -10.77 -21.53 -15.43
N PHE A 53 -9.61 -21.07 -14.88
CA PHE A 53 -8.36 -20.89 -15.62
C PHE A 53 -7.16 -21.38 -14.80
N SER A 54 -6.19 -21.99 -15.44
CA SER A 54 -5.01 -22.60 -14.81
C SER A 54 -4.13 -21.64 -13.99
N LYS A 55 -4.23 -20.31 -14.23
CA LYS A 55 -3.47 -19.27 -13.54
C LYS A 55 -4.22 -18.61 -12.39
N MET A 56 -5.46 -18.96 -12.14
CA MET A 56 -6.24 -18.39 -11.05
C MET A 56 -5.87 -19.04 -9.72
N LYS A 57 -5.73 -18.22 -8.67
CA LYS A 57 -5.64 -18.71 -7.29
C LYS A 57 -6.99 -19.34 -6.93
N ASN A 58 -6.99 -20.61 -6.56
CA ASN A 58 -8.21 -21.32 -6.18
C ASN A 58 -8.43 -21.14 -4.68
N PRO A 59 -9.54 -20.48 -4.24
CA PRO A 59 -9.85 -20.40 -2.83
C PRO A 59 -10.14 -21.81 -2.29
N ARG A 60 -9.57 -22.11 -1.15
CA ARG A 60 -9.92 -23.28 -0.36
C ARG A 60 -10.71 -22.79 0.83
N LEU A 61 -12.02 -22.91 0.75
CA LEU A 61 -12.94 -22.47 1.78
C LEU A 61 -12.92 -23.46 2.97
N ASP A 62 -13.14 -22.97 4.18
CA ASP A 62 -13.20 -23.85 5.34
C ASP A 62 -14.45 -24.69 5.31
N LEU A 63 -15.62 -24.08 5.29
CA LEU A 63 -16.90 -24.76 5.13
C LEU A 63 -17.81 -23.98 4.19
N LEU A 64 -18.15 -24.56 3.04
CA LEU A 64 -19.13 -23.99 2.14
C LEU A 64 -20.51 -24.60 2.43
N VAL A 65 -21.47 -23.74 2.73
CA VAL A 65 -22.84 -24.13 3.13
C VAL A 65 -23.87 -23.52 2.19
N GLU A 66 -24.83 -24.32 1.75
CA GLU A 66 -25.98 -23.86 0.97
C GLU A 66 -27.25 -23.99 1.82
N PHE A 67 -28.12 -22.96 1.80
CA PHE A 67 -29.42 -22.98 2.43
C PHE A 67 -30.52 -23.45 1.47
N ASP A 68 -31.72 -23.68 2.01
CA ASP A 68 -32.92 -24.04 1.23
C ASP A 68 -33.33 -22.96 0.21
N ASP A 69 -33.08 -21.68 0.47
CA ASP A 69 -33.26 -20.58 -0.48
C ASP A 69 -32.08 -20.40 -1.45
N ARG A 70 -31.13 -21.34 -1.43
CA ARG A 70 -29.86 -21.34 -2.17
C ARG A 70 -28.89 -20.21 -1.81
N THR A 71 -29.04 -19.54 -0.68
CA THR A 71 -28.00 -18.68 -0.11
C THR A 71 -26.74 -19.50 0.10
N MET A 72 -25.61 -18.98 -0.39
CA MET A 72 -24.30 -19.60 -0.19
C MET A 72 -23.57 -18.91 0.94
N VAL A 73 -23.09 -19.67 1.91
CA VAL A 73 -22.30 -19.15 3.05
C VAL A 73 -20.94 -19.83 3.04
N ASP A 74 -19.89 -19.05 2.92
CA ASP A 74 -18.54 -19.46 3.20
C ASP A 74 -18.26 -19.15 4.68
N LEU A 75 -18.02 -20.18 5.46
CA LEU A 75 -17.79 -20.09 6.90
C LEU A 75 -16.30 -20.34 7.17
N GLU A 76 -15.60 -19.29 7.60
CA GLU A 76 -14.15 -19.27 7.79
C GLU A 76 -13.77 -19.09 9.26
N MET A 77 -12.74 -19.81 9.70
CA MET A 77 -12.15 -19.67 11.04
C MET A 77 -10.69 -19.20 10.92
N GLN A 78 -10.40 -17.97 11.33
CA GLN A 78 -9.08 -17.37 11.23
C GLN A 78 -8.50 -17.06 12.61
N LEU A 79 -7.58 -17.88 13.08
CA LEU A 79 -7.05 -17.77 14.43
C LEU A 79 -5.91 -16.79 14.58
N ARG A 80 -5.14 -16.58 13.54
CA ARG A 80 -3.93 -15.76 13.55
C ARG A 80 -3.97 -14.65 12.51
N GLN A 81 -3.31 -13.55 12.82
CA GLN A 81 -2.97 -12.58 11.81
C GLN A 81 -1.91 -13.19 10.91
N THR A 82 -2.18 -13.29 9.62
CA THR A 82 -1.24 -13.73 8.60
C THR A 82 -0.75 -12.53 7.82
N GLN A 83 0.34 -12.67 7.08
CA GLN A 83 0.79 -11.64 6.12
C GLN A 83 -0.16 -11.48 4.93
N ASP A 84 -1.00 -12.48 4.68
CA ASP A 84 -2.07 -12.38 3.70
C ASP A 84 -3.07 -11.32 4.20
N HIS A 85 -3.32 -10.29 3.40
CA HIS A 85 -4.27 -9.23 3.73
C HIS A 85 -5.67 -9.79 3.85
N LEU A 86 -6.07 -10.20 5.06
CA LEU A 86 -7.33 -10.89 5.34
C LEU A 86 -8.56 -10.21 4.71
N PRO A 87 -8.74 -8.87 4.81
CA PRO A 87 -9.88 -8.21 4.17
C PRO A 87 -9.90 -8.39 2.64
N ILE A 88 -8.73 -8.34 1.99
CA ILE A 88 -8.61 -8.55 0.53
C ILE A 88 -8.92 -10.00 0.18
N ARG A 89 -8.42 -10.96 0.98
CA ARG A 89 -8.68 -12.40 0.79
C ARG A 89 -10.17 -12.70 0.85
N PHE A 90 -10.88 -12.23 1.87
CA PHE A 90 -12.31 -12.49 2.01
C PHE A 90 -13.16 -11.72 0.99
N SER A 91 -12.74 -10.54 0.56
CA SER A 91 -13.36 -9.85 -0.57
C SER A 91 -13.21 -10.66 -1.87
N TYR A 92 -12.06 -11.27 -2.10
CA TYR A 92 -11.83 -12.16 -3.23
C TYR A 92 -12.69 -13.44 -3.14
N TYR A 93 -12.80 -14.05 -1.94
CA TYR A 93 -13.66 -15.23 -1.73
C TYR A 93 -15.12 -14.92 -2.03
N LEU A 94 -15.63 -13.80 -1.49
CA LEU A 94 -16.99 -13.34 -1.78
C LEU A 94 -17.24 -13.15 -3.26
N ALA A 95 -16.35 -12.45 -3.97
CA ALA A 95 -16.49 -12.19 -5.39
C ALA A 95 -16.45 -13.49 -6.23
N ARG A 96 -15.54 -14.41 -5.90
CA ARG A 96 -15.41 -15.71 -6.55
C ARG A 96 -16.63 -16.59 -6.34
N LEU A 97 -17.09 -16.70 -5.09
CA LEU A 97 -18.24 -17.50 -4.74
C LEU A 97 -19.53 -16.95 -5.38
N HIS A 98 -19.70 -15.63 -5.32
CA HIS A 98 -20.86 -14.99 -5.96
C HIS A 98 -20.84 -15.14 -7.48
N GLY A 99 -19.68 -14.97 -8.11
CA GLY A 99 -19.48 -15.12 -9.54
C GLY A 99 -19.52 -16.57 -10.05
N SER A 100 -19.46 -17.58 -9.16
CA SER A 100 -19.56 -19.00 -9.54
C SER A 100 -20.99 -19.50 -9.75
N GLN A 101 -22.00 -18.66 -9.49
CA GLN A 101 -23.39 -19.03 -9.69
C GLN A 101 -23.70 -19.13 -11.19
N GLU A 102 -24.33 -20.24 -11.58
CA GLU A 102 -24.74 -20.48 -12.99
C GLU A 102 -25.92 -19.59 -13.35
N LEU A 103 -25.69 -18.66 -14.29
CA LEU A 103 -26.69 -17.71 -14.81
C LEU A 103 -27.06 -17.93 -16.28
N GLU A 104 -26.57 -18.97 -16.92
CA GLU A 104 -26.90 -19.21 -18.32
C GLU A 104 -28.42 -19.26 -18.54
N GLY A 105 -28.93 -18.36 -19.39
CA GLY A 105 -30.36 -18.21 -19.66
C GLY A 105 -31.20 -17.59 -18.54
N LYS A 106 -30.57 -17.04 -17.48
CA LYS A 106 -31.25 -16.42 -16.32
C LYS A 106 -31.00 -14.92 -16.23
N TYR A 107 -31.88 -14.21 -15.51
CA TYR A 107 -31.69 -12.80 -15.21
C TYR A 107 -30.78 -12.60 -13.99
N TYR A 108 -29.98 -11.49 -13.91
CA TYR A 108 -29.14 -11.16 -12.76
C TYR A 108 -29.91 -11.07 -11.44
N GLY A 109 -31.20 -10.70 -11.47
CA GLY A 109 -32.05 -10.70 -10.28
C GLY A 109 -32.29 -12.07 -9.65
N GLU A 110 -31.97 -13.17 -10.35
CA GLU A 110 -32.05 -14.55 -9.85
C GLU A 110 -30.81 -14.98 -9.05
N LEU A 111 -29.74 -14.16 -9.06
CA LEU A 111 -28.58 -14.39 -8.20
C LEU A 111 -29.03 -14.55 -6.75
N LYS A 112 -28.53 -15.57 -6.10
CA LYS A 112 -28.75 -15.83 -4.69
C LYS A 112 -27.75 -15.10 -3.83
N GLU A 113 -28.12 -14.87 -2.59
CA GLU A 113 -27.25 -14.23 -1.63
C GLU A 113 -25.98 -15.06 -1.39
N THR A 114 -24.87 -14.39 -1.25
CA THR A 114 -23.57 -14.97 -0.93
C THR A 114 -23.02 -14.23 0.27
N ILE A 115 -22.64 -14.97 1.30
CA ILE A 115 -22.14 -14.44 2.56
C ILE A 115 -20.79 -15.10 2.84
N VAL A 116 -19.77 -14.31 3.17
CA VAL A 116 -18.55 -14.80 3.81
C VAL A 116 -18.67 -14.48 5.30
N LEU A 117 -18.81 -15.50 6.13
CA LEU A 117 -18.89 -15.38 7.59
C LEU A 117 -17.55 -15.79 8.19
N VAL A 118 -16.84 -14.83 8.77
CA VAL A 118 -15.47 -15.05 9.25
C VAL A 118 -15.38 -14.84 10.76
N PHE A 119 -14.83 -15.83 11.44
CA PHE A 119 -14.49 -15.74 12.86
C PHE A 119 -12.99 -15.42 13.00
N PHE A 120 -12.68 -14.30 13.64
CA PHE A 120 -11.30 -13.89 13.91
C PHE A 120 -10.98 -13.98 15.40
N ASN A 121 -9.78 -14.44 15.71
CA ASN A 121 -9.24 -14.27 17.07
C ASN A 121 -8.23 -13.11 17.15
N VAL A 122 -8.44 -12.06 16.36
CA VAL A 122 -7.66 -10.83 16.32
C VAL A 122 -8.59 -9.62 16.21
N ASN A 123 -8.12 -8.44 16.62
CA ASN A 123 -8.82 -7.17 16.41
C ASN A 123 -8.40 -6.60 15.06
N LEU A 124 -9.30 -6.62 14.09
CA LEU A 124 -9.06 -6.17 12.71
C LEU A 124 -9.81 -4.87 12.39
N ILE A 125 -11.03 -4.73 12.91
CA ILE A 125 -11.91 -3.59 12.63
C ILE A 125 -11.81 -2.59 13.78
N ASP A 126 -11.54 -1.33 13.48
CA ASP A 126 -11.39 -0.27 14.47
C ASP A 126 -12.75 0.22 14.98
N ASN A 127 -13.44 -0.63 15.75
CA ASN A 127 -14.63 -0.30 16.51
C ASN A 127 -14.78 -1.26 17.70
N HIS A 128 -15.77 -1.01 18.57
CA HIS A 128 -16.04 -1.84 19.75
C HIS A 128 -16.99 -3.02 19.48
N ARG A 129 -17.52 -3.16 18.27
CA ARG A 129 -18.47 -4.21 17.95
C ARG A 129 -17.76 -5.53 17.68
N MET A 130 -18.17 -6.58 18.32
CA MET A 130 -17.72 -7.95 18.06
C MET A 130 -18.15 -8.42 16.66
N CYS A 131 -19.38 -8.11 16.26
CA CYS A 131 -19.92 -8.48 14.94
C CYS A 131 -20.08 -7.26 14.04
N ASN A 132 -19.61 -7.36 12.79
CA ASN A 132 -19.78 -6.32 11.77
C ASN A 132 -20.27 -6.95 10.47
N THR A 133 -21.10 -6.19 9.71
CA THR A 133 -21.54 -6.58 8.37
C THR A 133 -21.08 -5.52 7.38
N PHE A 134 -20.40 -5.96 6.32
CA PHE A 134 -19.92 -5.13 5.22
C PHE A 134 -20.76 -5.39 3.98
N THR A 135 -21.18 -4.30 3.34
CA THR A 135 -22.00 -4.26 2.14
C THR A 135 -21.48 -3.14 1.23
N LEU A 136 -21.93 -3.09 -0.02
CA LEU A 136 -21.54 -2.02 -0.96
C LEU A 136 -22.29 -0.72 -0.64
N LYS A 137 -21.54 0.30 -0.20
CA LYS A 137 -22.06 1.63 0.12
C LYS A 137 -21.14 2.70 -0.47
N ASN A 138 -21.70 3.90 -0.74
CA ASN A 138 -20.92 5.06 -1.12
C ASN A 138 -20.28 5.73 0.12
N GLU A 139 -19.61 6.87 -0.08
CA GLU A 139 -18.91 7.65 0.94
C GLU A 139 -19.85 8.19 2.02
N ASP A 140 -21.11 8.42 1.68
CA ASP A 140 -22.17 8.91 2.60
C ASP A 140 -22.89 7.76 3.33
N GLY A 141 -22.47 6.50 3.10
CA GLY A 141 -23.08 5.31 3.69
C GLY A 141 -24.37 4.87 3.01
N LEU A 142 -24.70 5.40 1.82
CA LEU A 142 -25.87 4.98 1.05
C LEU A 142 -25.59 3.66 0.34
N SER A 143 -26.50 2.70 0.49
CA SER A 143 -26.39 1.40 -0.16
C SER A 143 -26.54 1.52 -1.68
N PHE A 144 -25.65 0.84 -2.44
CA PHE A 144 -25.73 0.79 -3.90
C PHE A 144 -26.98 0.03 -4.38
N VAL A 145 -27.35 -1.04 -3.70
CA VAL A 145 -28.60 -1.77 -3.85
C VAL A 145 -29.44 -1.64 -2.59
N LYS A 146 -30.75 -1.80 -2.69
CA LYS A 146 -31.59 -1.85 -1.48
C LYS A 146 -31.15 -2.97 -0.57
N GLU A 147 -31.19 -2.77 0.75
CA GLU A 147 -30.71 -3.77 1.72
C GLU A 147 -31.36 -5.16 1.54
N THR A 148 -32.64 -5.20 1.13
CA THR A 148 -33.38 -6.44 0.85
C THR A 148 -32.94 -7.13 -0.47
N GLU A 149 -32.25 -6.42 -1.33
CA GLU A 149 -31.76 -6.89 -2.64
C GLU A 149 -30.25 -7.09 -2.65
N ASP A 150 -29.54 -6.71 -1.58
CA ASP A 150 -28.09 -6.91 -1.48
C ASP A 150 -27.77 -8.41 -1.39
N ARG A 151 -26.99 -8.88 -2.35
CA ARG A 151 -26.64 -10.29 -2.54
C ARG A 151 -25.22 -10.63 -2.13
N MET A 152 -24.42 -9.64 -1.69
CA MET A 152 -23.01 -9.83 -1.37
C MET A 152 -22.68 -9.24 -0.01
N LYS A 153 -22.36 -10.09 0.98
CA LYS A 153 -22.08 -9.64 2.34
C LYS A 153 -20.83 -10.33 2.91
N ILE A 154 -20.03 -9.56 3.65
CA ILE A 154 -19.03 -10.11 4.55
C ILE A 154 -19.50 -9.85 5.97
N ARG A 155 -19.67 -10.91 6.77
CA ARG A 155 -19.98 -10.84 8.19
C ARG A 155 -18.75 -11.25 8.97
N THR A 156 -18.22 -10.35 9.81
CA THR A 156 -17.05 -10.63 10.65
C THR A 156 -17.47 -10.80 12.10
N VAL A 157 -16.82 -11.73 12.80
CA VAL A 157 -16.96 -11.96 14.23
C VAL A 157 -15.57 -11.92 14.85
N GLU A 158 -15.26 -10.84 15.55
CA GLU A 158 -13.97 -10.62 16.22
C GLU A 158 -14.02 -11.12 17.64
N MET A 159 -13.68 -12.39 17.82
CA MET A 159 -13.79 -13.08 19.11
C MET A 159 -12.90 -12.47 20.21
N ALA A 160 -11.80 -11.83 19.83
CA ALA A 160 -10.91 -11.13 20.76
C ALA A 160 -11.57 -9.91 21.45
N LYS A 161 -12.72 -9.43 20.93
CA LYS A 161 -13.50 -8.34 21.55
C LYS A 161 -14.49 -8.82 22.62
N LEU A 162 -14.60 -10.12 22.84
CA LEU A 162 -15.46 -10.65 23.90
C LEU A 162 -14.88 -10.29 25.27
N ASP A 163 -15.68 -9.65 26.11
CA ASP A 163 -15.37 -9.56 27.54
C ASP A 163 -15.67 -10.90 28.23
N VAL A 164 -14.62 -11.67 28.42
CA VAL A 164 -14.74 -13.02 29.09
C VAL A 164 -15.14 -12.93 30.55
N ASN A 165 -15.00 -11.76 31.19
CA ASN A 165 -15.40 -11.55 32.59
C ASN A 165 -16.85 -11.14 32.73
N LYS A 166 -17.53 -10.76 31.66
CA LYS A 166 -18.93 -10.38 31.64
C LYS A 166 -19.80 -11.50 32.26
N PRO A 167 -20.73 -11.22 33.19
CA PRO A 167 -21.64 -12.21 33.73
C PRO A 167 -22.44 -12.92 32.61
N LEU A 168 -22.72 -14.21 32.79
CA LEU A 168 -23.40 -15.02 31.77
C LEU A 168 -24.82 -14.50 31.45
N GLU A 169 -25.53 -14.02 32.46
CA GLU A 169 -26.85 -13.40 32.33
C GLU A 169 -26.90 -12.11 31.55
N GLU A 170 -25.77 -11.42 31.45
CA GLU A 170 -25.61 -10.20 30.65
C GLU A 170 -25.13 -10.48 29.22
N MET A 171 -24.64 -11.70 28.95
CA MET A 171 -24.17 -12.09 27.62
C MET A 171 -25.34 -12.30 26.66
N ASN A 172 -25.26 -11.73 25.46
CA ASN A 172 -26.18 -12.08 24.39
C ASN A 172 -25.83 -13.45 23.77
N GLU A 173 -26.68 -13.93 22.85
CA GLU A 173 -26.51 -15.27 22.25
C GLU A 173 -25.20 -15.42 21.47
N GLN A 174 -24.76 -14.39 20.78
CA GLN A 174 -23.48 -14.40 20.07
C GLN A 174 -22.29 -14.48 21.03
N GLU A 175 -22.32 -13.68 22.10
CA GLU A 175 -21.29 -13.69 23.15
C GLU A 175 -21.21 -15.05 23.85
N LYS A 176 -22.35 -15.67 24.16
CA LYS A 176 -22.42 -17.02 24.77
C LYS A 176 -21.77 -18.06 23.85
N LYS A 177 -22.10 -18.06 22.54
CA LYS A 177 -21.51 -19.01 21.59
C LYS A 177 -20.00 -18.83 21.48
N ILE A 178 -19.52 -17.57 21.39
CA ILE A 178 -18.07 -17.27 21.35
C ILE A 178 -17.41 -17.67 22.68
N TYR A 179 -18.02 -17.39 23.82
CA TYR A 179 -17.47 -17.83 25.10
C TYR A 179 -17.31 -19.36 25.14
N TYR A 180 -18.31 -20.10 24.67
CA TYR A 180 -18.23 -21.56 24.55
C TYR A 180 -17.10 -21.99 23.62
N PHE A 181 -16.94 -21.40 22.43
CA PHE A 181 -15.86 -21.73 21.49
C PHE A 181 -14.48 -21.55 22.10
N LEU A 182 -14.28 -20.45 22.81
CA LEU A 182 -12.99 -20.11 23.45
C LEU A 182 -12.70 -21.05 24.65
N ASN A 183 -13.70 -21.52 25.37
CA ASN A 183 -13.55 -22.14 26.70
C ASN A 183 -14.06 -23.58 26.77
N CYS A 184 -14.64 -24.18 25.74
CA CYS A 184 -15.18 -25.53 25.75
C CYS A 184 -14.17 -26.61 26.22
N HIS A 185 -12.86 -26.34 26.05
CA HIS A 185 -11.81 -27.24 26.54
C HIS A 185 -11.78 -27.39 28.07
N LYS A 186 -12.34 -26.42 28.80
CA LYS A 186 -12.47 -26.47 30.26
C LYS A 186 -13.62 -27.42 30.73
N GLY A 187 -14.59 -27.65 29.83
CA GLY A 187 -15.75 -28.53 30.14
C GLY A 187 -16.51 -28.11 31.38
N MET A 188 -16.92 -29.10 32.17
CA MET A 188 -17.69 -28.88 33.41
C MET A 188 -16.89 -28.21 34.54
N ASP A 189 -15.59 -28.02 34.40
CA ASP A 189 -14.75 -27.30 35.38
C ASP A 189 -14.97 -25.78 35.32
N ASP A 190 -15.46 -25.24 34.19
CA ASP A 190 -15.86 -23.84 34.05
C ASP A 190 -17.37 -23.69 34.44
N SER A 191 -17.66 -22.86 35.43
CA SER A 191 -19.02 -22.67 35.92
C SER A 191 -19.98 -22.10 34.87
N LYS A 192 -19.50 -21.21 33.98
CA LYS A 192 -20.32 -20.66 32.91
C LYS A 192 -20.59 -21.71 31.83
N ILE A 193 -19.57 -22.50 31.44
CA ILE A 193 -19.74 -23.61 30.50
C ILE A 193 -20.75 -24.61 31.01
N LYS A 194 -20.66 -25.01 32.30
CA LYS A 194 -21.60 -25.91 32.91
C LYS A 194 -23.05 -25.40 32.81
N VAL A 195 -23.30 -24.15 33.19
CA VAL A 195 -24.63 -23.53 33.06
C VAL A 195 -25.11 -23.48 31.63
N MET A 196 -24.24 -23.15 30.69
CA MET A 196 -24.56 -23.11 29.24
C MET A 196 -24.98 -24.51 28.74
N ILE A 197 -24.25 -25.56 29.08
CA ILE A 197 -24.58 -26.93 28.68
C ILE A 197 -25.93 -27.36 29.25
N GLU A 198 -26.23 -26.97 30.51
CA GLU A 198 -27.48 -27.33 31.18
C GLU A 198 -28.70 -26.53 30.67
N SER A 199 -28.52 -25.28 30.22
CA SER A 199 -29.61 -24.37 29.89
C SER A 199 -29.78 -24.07 28.39
N ASP A 200 -28.75 -24.28 27.55
CA ASP A 200 -28.77 -23.96 26.13
C ASP A 200 -28.72 -25.23 25.28
N GLY A 201 -29.84 -25.58 24.65
CA GLY A 201 -29.97 -26.79 23.82
C GLY A 201 -28.97 -26.82 22.62
N VAL A 202 -28.52 -25.67 22.12
CA VAL A 202 -27.50 -25.59 21.05
C VAL A 202 -26.14 -25.92 21.59
N ILE A 203 -25.76 -25.32 22.72
CA ILE A 203 -24.50 -25.63 23.38
C ILE A 203 -24.47 -27.08 23.83
N GLN A 204 -25.57 -27.61 24.32
CA GLN A 204 -25.68 -29.04 24.65
C GLN A 204 -25.43 -29.92 23.41
N MET A 205 -25.93 -29.53 22.27
CA MET A 205 -25.75 -30.26 21.02
C MET A 205 -24.30 -30.19 20.55
N LEU A 206 -23.67 -28.98 20.60
CA LEU A 206 -22.25 -28.80 20.32
C LEU A 206 -21.39 -29.63 21.25
N GLU A 207 -21.70 -29.64 22.55
CA GLU A 207 -21.02 -30.43 23.57
C GLU A 207 -21.02 -31.92 23.22
N LYS A 208 -22.18 -32.46 22.87
CA LYS A 208 -22.31 -33.86 22.43
C LYS A 208 -21.44 -34.15 21.23
N ARG A 209 -21.36 -33.23 20.26
CA ARG A 209 -20.49 -33.38 19.10
C ARG A 209 -19.00 -33.37 19.49
N VAL A 210 -18.59 -32.44 20.34
CA VAL A 210 -17.23 -32.36 20.87
C VAL A 210 -16.85 -33.63 21.65
N GLU A 211 -17.76 -34.22 22.40
CA GLU A 211 -17.56 -35.46 23.14
C GLU A 211 -17.37 -36.69 22.23
N THR A 212 -17.85 -36.66 20.98
CA THR A 212 -17.60 -37.76 20.04
C THR A 212 -16.17 -37.82 19.56
N ILE A 213 -15.38 -36.76 19.75
CA ILE A 213 -13.94 -36.73 19.38
C ILE A 213 -13.20 -37.55 20.44
N SER A 214 -12.66 -38.71 20.04
CA SER A 214 -11.85 -39.54 20.92
C SER A 214 -10.56 -38.86 21.33
N ASP A 215 -9.89 -39.31 22.39
CA ASP A 215 -8.59 -38.80 22.82
C ASP A 215 -7.53 -38.91 21.72
N ASP A 216 -7.55 -39.98 20.94
CA ASP A 216 -6.65 -40.13 19.77
C ASP A 216 -7.08 -39.22 18.62
N GLY A 217 -8.37 -38.96 18.43
CA GLY A 217 -8.88 -37.95 17.51
C GLY A 217 -8.39 -36.57 17.88
N TRP A 218 -8.46 -36.17 19.15
CA TRP A 218 -7.90 -34.90 19.61
C TRP A 218 -6.39 -34.76 19.37
N LYS A 219 -5.64 -35.82 19.68
CA LYS A 219 -4.19 -35.82 19.40
C LYS A 219 -3.90 -35.59 17.91
N LYS A 220 -4.60 -36.31 17.03
CA LYS A 220 -4.47 -36.17 15.59
C LYS A 220 -4.83 -34.76 15.11
N ILE A 221 -5.93 -34.20 15.60
CA ILE A 221 -6.36 -32.84 15.31
C ILE A 221 -5.26 -31.83 15.68
N ILE A 222 -4.65 -31.98 16.87
CA ILE A 222 -3.59 -31.11 17.34
C ILE A 222 -2.33 -31.25 16.48
N GLU A 223 -1.92 -32.48 16.14
CA GLU A 223 -0.76 -32.75 15.30
C GLU A 223 -0.95 -32.18 13.89
N ASP A 224 -2.10 -32.37 13.27
CA ASP A 224 -2.38 -31.87 11.93
C ASP A 224 -2.44 -30.34 11.92
N PHE A 225 -3.01 -29.72 12.97
CA PHE A 225 -3.01 -28.28 13.17
C PHE A 225 -1.59 -27.72 13.32
N GLN A 226 -0.73 -28.37 14.12
CA GLN A 226 0.67 -27.95 14.26
C GLN A 226 1.43 -28.05 12.94
N LYS A 227 1.27 -29.16 12.20
CA LYS A 227 1.90 -29.32 10.87
C LYS A 227 1.43 -28.27 9.86
N LEU A 228 0.14 -27.92 9.87
CA LEU A 228 -0.38 -26.87 9.01
C LEU A 228 0.29 -25.53 9.31
N HIS A 229 0.34 -25.17 10.60
CA HIS A 229 0.97 -23.90 11.01
C HIS A 229 2.46 -23.84 10.74
N GLU A 230 3.21 -24.93 10.98
CA GLU A 230 4.62 -25.01 10.63
C GLU A 230 4.86 -24.83 9.12
N ASN A 231 3.97 -25.37 8.30
CA ASN A 231 4.02 -25.18 6.85
C ASN A 231 3.70 -23.76 6.44
N GLU A 232 2.68 -23.15 7.03
CA GLU A 232 2.29 -21.75 6.79
C GLU A 232 3.42 -20.80 7.18
N GLU A 233 3.98 -20.93 8.39
CA GLU A 233 5.12 -20.13 8.84
C GLU A 233 6.38 -20.30 7.98
N ARG A 234 6.57 -21.50 7.43
CA ARG A 234 7.68 -21.73 6.49
C ARG A 234 7.45 -21.04 5.16
N MET A 235 6.23 -21.10 4.63
CA MET A 235 5.86 -20.41 3.40
C MET A 235 5.91 -18.89 3.56
N GLU A 236 5.42 -18.35 4.67
CA GLU A 236 5.49 -16.91 4.98
C GLU A 236 6.95 -16.45 5.04
N ARG A 237 7.81 -17.15 5.76
CA ARG A 237 9.25 -16.84 5.80
C ARG A 237 9.92 -16.91 4.43
N GLN A 238 9.49 -17.82 3.57
CA GLN A 238 10.02 -17.92 2.21
C GLN A 238 9.58 -16.72 1.36
N LEU A 239 8.33 -16.32 1.44
CA LEU A 239 7.81 -15.12 0.76
C LEU A 239 8.52 -13.84 1.23
N GLU A 240 8.72 -13.67 2.55
CA GLU A 240 9.51 -12.55 3.10
C GLU A 240 10.92 -12.49 2.53
N LEU A 241 11.59 -13.64 2.46
CA LEU A 241 12.93 -13.72 1.88
C LEU A 241 12.95 -13.37 0.40
N GLU A 242 11.96 -13.82 -0.37
CA GLU A 242 11.84 -13.50 -1.79
C GLU A 242 11.56 -12.00 -2.01
N GLU A 243 10.68 -11.40 -1.21
CA GLU A 243 10.39 -9.96 -1.27
C GLU A 243 11.61 -9.12 -0.86
N ALA A 244 12.31 -9.52 0.21
CA ALA A 244 13.54 -8.86 0.63
C ALA A 244 14.65 -8.95 -0.43
N GLN A 245 14.75 -10.08 -1.14
CA GLN A 245 15.69 -10.25 -2.25
C GLN A 245 15.33 -9.35 -3.44
N LYS A 246 14.06 -9.27 -3.82
CA LYS A 246 13.57 -8.38 -4.88
C LYS A 246 13.85 -6.92 -4.55
N ALA A 247 13.49 -6.49 -3.34
CA ALA A 247 13.74 -5.12 -2.87
C ALA A 247 15.25 -4.78 -2.89
N LYS A 248 16.11 -5.71 -2.48
CA LYS A 248 17.56 -5.54 -2.52
C LYS A 248 18.10 -5.44 -3.95
N GLU A 249 17.55 -6.20 -4.88
CA GLU A 249 17.94 -6.13 -6.29
C GLU A 249 17.50 -4.82 -6.95
N GLU A 250 16.29 -4.35 -6.66
CA GLU A 250 15.79 -3.04 -7.11
C GLU A 250 16.64 -1.89 -6.55
N ALA A 251 16.93 -1.91 -5.25
CA ALA A 251 17.80 -0.92 -4.62
C ALA A 251 19.20 -0.91 -5.26
N ARG A 252 19.73 -2.07 -5.62
CA ARG A 252 21.02 -2.19 -6.33
C ARG A 252 20.97 -1.56 -7.74
N LYS A 253 19.88 -1.75 -8.48
CA LYS A 253 19.67 -1.13 -9.80
C LYS A 253 19.61 0.39 -9.70
N VAL A 254 18.84 0.91 -8.76
CA VAL A 254 18.73 2.36 -8.49
C VAL A 254 20.09 2.96 -8.11
N LEU A 255 20.86 2.27 -7.25
CA LEU A 255 22.19 2.71 -6.88
C LEU A 255 23.17 2.74 -8.08
N GLN A 256 23.08 1.76 -8.97
CA GLN A 256 23.91 1.73 -10.19
C GLN A 256 23.56 2.90 -11.14
N GLU A 257 22.28 3.20 -11.32
CA GLU A 257 21.83 4.35 -12.12
C GLU A 257 22.28 5.66 -11.49
N ALA A 258 22.11 5.84 -10.20
CA ALA A 258 22.57 7.03 -9.49
C ALA A 258 24.08 7.25 -9.63
N ASN A 259 24.87 6.18 -9.56
CA ASN A 259 26.32 6.25 -9.76
C ASN A 259 26.71 6.64 -11.21
N LYS A 260 25.97 6.14 -12.22
CA LYS A 260 26.17 6.55 -13.62
C LYS A 260 25.88 8.04 -13.82
N LEU A 261 24.74 8.51 -13.33
CA LEU A 261 24.35 9.91 -13.39
C LEU A 261 25.38 10.81 -12.69
N LYS A 262 25.90 10.40 -11.54
CA LYS A 262 26.95 11.11 -10.83
C LYS A 262 28.25 11.20 -11.66
N GLN A 263 28.64 10.12 -12.33
CA GLN A 263 29.81 10.14 -13.20
C GLN A 263 29.64 11.06 -14.40
N GLU A 264 28.46 11.08 -15.00
CA GLU A 264 28.14 12.00 -16.12
C GLU A 264 28.13 13.45 -15.66
N ALA A 265 27.52 13.74 -14.52
CA ALA A 265 27.54 15.08 -13.93
C ALA A 265 28.96 15.55 -13.64
N ASN A 266 29.81 14.71 -13.06
CA ASN A 266 31.22 15.07 -12.81
C ASN A 266 31.99 15.39 -14.10
N LYS A 267 31.76 14.63 -15.18
CA LYS A 267 32.36 14.93 -16.50
C LYS A 267 31.92 16.30 -17.07
N GLN A 268 30.62 16.61 -16.91
CA GLN A 268 30.09 17.90 -17.33
C GLN A 268 30.70 19.06 -16.54
N VAL A 269 30.91 18.88 -15.24
CA VAL A 269 31.58 19.86 -14.37
C VAL A 269 33.01 20.07 -14.81
N GLU A 270 33.80 19.02 -15.06
CA GLU A 270 35.18 19.13 -15.56
C GLU A 270 35.26 19.84 -16.91
N GLU A 271 34.34 19.56 -17.84
CA GLU A 271 34.28 20.25 -19.14
C GLU A 271 33.89 21.73 -18.98
N ALA A 272 32.97 22.04 -18.05
CA ALA A 272 32.61 23.42 -17.76
C ALA A 272 33.77 24.20 -17.13
N GLU A 273 34.54 23.61 -16.22
CA GLU A 273 35.72 24.19 -15.59
C GLU A 273 36.78 24.51 -16.65
N LYS A 274 37.07 23.58 -17.57
CA LYS A 274 38.00 23.84 -18.68
C LYS A 274 37.57 25.00 -19.56
N LYS A 275 36.29 25.05 -19.93
CA LYS A 275 35.73 26.16 -20.72
C LYS A 275 35.83 27.50 -19.98
N PHE A 276 35.64 27.49 -18.68
CA PHE A 276 35.77 28.67 -17.83
C PHE A 276 37.23 29.17 -17.76
N GLU A 277 38.19 28.26 -17.59
CA GLU A 277 39.62 28.60 -17.61
C GLU A 277 40.04 29.20 -18.98
N ASP A 278 39.63 28.60 -20.11
CA ASP A 278 39.87 29.11 -21.44
C ASP A 278 39.27 30.51 -21.67
N ALA A 279 38.03 30.71 -21.17
CA ALA A 279 37.39 32.02 -21.25
C ALA A 279 38.16 33.09 -20.44
N ASN A 280 38.57 32.75 -19.21
CA ASN A 280 39.38 33.65 -18.37
C ASN A 280 40.71 33.99 -19.03
N ARG A 281 41.38 33.05 -19.69
CA ARG A 281 42.61 33.28 -20.42
C ARG A 281 42.39 34.26 -21.58
N ARG A 282 41.33 34.10 -22.36
CA ARG A 282 40.95 35.02 -23.45
C ARG A 282 40.66 36.44 -22.93
N VAL A 283 40.00 36.56 -21.81
CA VAL A 283 39.74 37.86 -21.16
C VAL A 283 41.04 38.52 -20.71
N ALA A 284 41.96 37.74 -20.12
CA ALA A 284 43.26 38.27 -19.71
C ALA A 284 44.10 38.76 -20.93
N ASP A 285 44.09 38.00 -22.05
CA ASP A 285 44.78 38.39 -23.27
C ASP A 285 44.16 39.65 -23.93
N ALA A 286 42.83 39.74 -23.95
CA ALA A 286 42.11 40.90 -24.44
C ALA A 286 42.40 42.15 -23.58
N ASN A 287 42.45 42.01 -22.25
CA ASN A 287 42.80 43.11 -21.35
C ASN A 287 44.24 43.64 -21.61
N LYS A 288 45.20 42.74 -21.89
CA LYS A 288 46.55 43.16 -22.25
C LYS A 288 46.57 43.96 -23.55
N GLN A 289 45.83 43.50 -24.58
CA GLN A 289 45.72 44.22 -25.86
C GLN A 289 45.10 45.61 -25.66
N VAL A 290 44.06 45.74 -24.83
CA VAL A 290 43.46 47.04 -24.52
C VAL A 290 44.44 47.93 -23.78
N GLU A 291 45.24 47.40 -22.86
CA GLU A 291 46.25 48.19 -22.15
C GLU A 291 47.35 48.66 -23.07
N GLU A 292 47.80 47.81 -23.98
CA GLU A 292 48.79 48.20 -25.00
C GLU A 292 48.28 49.29 -25.99
N ALA A 293 47.01 49.12 -26.46
CA ALA A 293 46.35 50.12 -27.29
C ALA A 293 46.17 51.45 -26.56
N ASN A 294 45.80 51.45 -25.31
CA ASN A 294 45.72 52.70 -24.54
C ASN A 294 47.04 53.38 -24.33
N LYS A 295 48.13 52.63 -24.09
CA LYS A 295 49.49 53.19 -24.02
C LYS A 295 49.92 53.82 -25.36
N GLN A 296 49.57 53.19 -26.45
CA GLN A 296 49.86 53.71 -27.79
C GLN A 296 49.09 54.99 -28.06
N THR A 297 47.80 55.03 -27.74
CA THR A 297 46.95 56.22 -27.87
C THR A 297 47.53 57.41 -27.04
N GLU A 298 47.93 57.10 -25.79
CA GLU A 298 48.52 58.12 -24.89
C GLU A 298 49.83 58.66 -25.44
N LEU A 299 50.66 57.79 -26.05
CA LEU A 299 51.91 58.22 -26.72
C LEU A 299 51.64 59.09 -27.93
N GLU A 300 50.65 58.72 -28.74
CA GLU A 300 50.24 59.54 -29.94
C GLU A 300 49.66 60.89 -29.53
N THR A 301 48.84 60.94 -28.46
CA THR A 301 48.31 62.18 -27.90
C THR A 301 49.45 63.10 -27.41
N LYS A 302 50.41 62.57 -26.66
CA LYS A 302 51.60 63.34 -26.24
C LYS A 302 52.42 63.87 -27.39
N ARG A 303 52.58 63.11 -28.50
CA ARG A 303 53.28 63.56 -29.73
C ARG A 303 52.49 64.67 -30.40
N ALA A 304 51.16 64.56 -30.50
CA ALA A 304 50.32 65.61 -31.07
C ALA A 304 50.44 66.93 -30.28
N ASP A 305 50.36 66.85 -28.93
CA ASP A 305 50.46 67.98 -28.00
C ASP A 305 51.85 68.70 -28.17
N VAL A 306 52.96 67.91 -28.29
CA VAL A 306 54.28 68.47 -28.55
C VAL A 306 54.35 69.12 -29.90
N ALA A 307 53.81 68.52 -30.95
CA ALA A 307 53.76 69.10 -32.26
C ALA A 307 52.97 70.42 -32.34
N GLU A 308 51.79 70.41 -31.69
CA GLU A 308 50.96 71.63 -31.58
C GLU A 308 51.67 72.76 -30.87
N LYS A 309 52.35 72.46 -29.75
CA LYS A 309 53.14 73.42 -29.00
C LYS A 309 54.35 74.00 -29.87
N GLN A 310 54.98 73.13 -30.65
CA GLN A 310 56.02 73.58 -31.58
C GLN A 310 55.49 74.52 -32.69
N ILE A 311 54.30 74.19 -33.20
CA ILE A 311 53.64 75.07 -34.19
C ILE A 311 53.28 76.41 -33.52
N GLN A 312 52.74 76.40 -32.32
CA GLN A 312 52.41 77.60 -31.52
C GLN A 312 53.68 78.48 -31.32
N ASP A 313 54.78 77.89 -30.86
CA ASP A 313 56.05 78.59 -30.61
C ASP A 313 56.63 79.15 -31.95
N MET A 314 56.51 78.46 -33.08
CA MET A 314 56.93 78.91 -34.36
C MET A 314 56.06 80.09 -34.86
N ILE A 315 54.76 80.03 -34.72
CA ILE A 315 53.83 81.11 -35.08
C ILE A 315 54.12 82.32 -34.20
N LEU A 316 54.33 82.21 -32.90
CA LEU A 316 54.69 83.31 -32.03
C LEU A 316 56.01 83.97 -32.39
N ARG A 317 57.02 83.24 -32.76
CA ARG A 317 58.32 83.80 -33.22
C ARG A 317 58.19 84.55 -34.57
N LEU A 318 57.41 84.01 -35.51
CA LEU A 318 57.18 84.59 -36.79
C LEU A 318 56.29 85.87 -36.71
N SER A 319 55.35 85.94 -35.72
CA SER A 319 54.48 87.12 -35.58
C SER A 319 55.23 88.40 -35.19
N SER A 320 56.45 88.28 -34.70
CA SER A 320 57.35 89.44 -34.43
C SER A 320 58.03 90.01 -35.68
N THR A 321 58.03 89.27 -36.83
CA THR A 321 58.80 89.60 -37.97
C THR A 321 58.01 89.74 -39.29
N MET A 322 56.76 89.18 -39.34
CA MET A 322 55.92 89.17 -40.54
C MET A 322 54.43 89.24 -40.21
N ASP A 323 53.63 89.65 -41.17
CA ASP A 323 52.18 89.71 -40.99
C ASP A 323 51.45 88.29 -41.08
N VAL A 324 50.23 88.21 -40.62
CA VAL A 324 49.47 86.95 -40.55
C VAL A 324 49.24 86.31 -41.91
N LYS A 325 49.13 87.07 -42.97
CA LYS A 325 48.98 86.56 -44.36
C LYS A 325 50.21 85.90 -44.85
N ALA A 326 51.40 86.53 -44.62
CA ALA A 326 52.68 85.98 -44.99
C ALA A 326 52.99 84.68 -44.21
N MET A 327 52.62 84.59 -42.92
CA MET A 327 52.77 83.39 -42.12
C MET A 327 51.86 82.27 -42.64
N ALA A 328 50.62 82.57 -43.03
CA ALA A 328 49.69 81.58 -43.57
C ALA A 328 50.24 80.91 -44.83
N ILE A 329 50.90 81.66 -45.70
CA ILE A 329 51.54 81.14 -46.89
C ILE A 329 52.75 80.28 -46.51
N LEU A 330 53.60 80.79 -45.64
CA LEU A 330 54.88 80.13 -45.26
C LEU A 330 54.64 78.78 -44.53
N LEU A 331 53.63 78.72 -43.67
CA LEU A 331 53.32 77.53 -42.89
C LEU A 331 52.30 76.62 -43.54
N ASN A 332 51.80 77.02 -44.72
CA ASN A 332 50.74 76.33 -45.44
C ASN A 332 49.49 76.07 -44.56
N MET A 333 49.13 77.10 -43.81
CA MET A 333 47.96 77.08 -42.89
C MET A 333 47.00 78.21 -43.33
N SER A 334 45.71 78.06 -42.96
CA SER A 334 44.77 79.16 -43.22
C SER A 334 45.00 80.32 -42.25
N VAL A 335 44.58 81.50 -42.64
CA VAL A 335 44.64 82.73 -41.77
C VAL A 335 43.92 82.55 -40.49
N ASP A 336 42.82 81.82 -40.53
CA ASP A 336 41.97 81.56 -39.31
C ASP A 336 42.61 80.51 -38.36
N GLU A 337 43.37 79.56 -38.90
CA GLU A 337 44.17 78.63 -38.10
C GLU A 337 45.31 79.34 -37.38
N ILE A 338 46.04 80.23 -38.09
CA ILE A 338 47.15 81.00 -37.46
C ILE A 338 46.58 81.90 -36.34
N LYS A 339 45.41 82.53 -36.54
CA LYS A 339 44.80 83.40 -35.56
C LYS A 339 44.41 82.69 -34.25
N LYS A 340 44.28 81.38 -34.23
CA LYS A 340 44.03 80.59 -33.02
C LYS A 340 45.27 80.53 -32.08
N TYR A 341 46.43 80.77 -32.60
CA TYR A 341 47.73 80.67 -31.92
C TYR A 341 48.38 82.00 -31.58
N ILE A 342 47.84 83.11 -32.05
CA ILE A 342 48.29 84.49 -31.75
C ILE A 342 47.24 85.09 -30.77
#